data_8e3bda7450e0168cccdfd04087178163
#
_entry.id   8e3bda7450e0168cccdfd04087178163
#
_cell.length_a   1.000
_cell.length_b   1.000
_cell.length_c   1.000
_cell.angle_alpha   90.00
_cell.angle_beta   90.00
_cell.angle_gamma   90.00
#
_symmetry.space_group_name_H-M   'P 1'
#
loop_
_entity.id
_entity.type
_entity.pdbx_description
1 polymer ?
#
loop_
_entity_poly.entity_id
_entity_poly.type
_entity_poly.pdbx_seq_one_letter_code
_entity_poly.pdbx_strand_id
1 'polypeptide(L)'
;MTDRSWGRGSSWLLACVALILSVACSAEAPYEPEPAAVGSPPPAETLADDAPSPARTTMPQAVEEADHDEDHEEHIGGEAHVHGAAELAVTLDTNFVTITVDAPLANYGLPEKTKKKSTELEQYAEGLTELMGNARCDLVERSADLRRSGDHAALTLSIVWDCRRPSQLDGLMFTGFEKYPAFEEVDAIYLGEAGETASATLTPDNPFLPFGS
;
A
#
# COMPACT_ATOMS: atom_id res chain seq x y z
N MET A 1 53.43 -34.54 -21.36
CA MET A 1 52.88 -35.72 -22.01
C MET A 1 51.46 -35.83 -21.52
N THR A 2 50.44 -35.55 -22.23
CA THR A 2 49.78 -35.72 -23.50
C THR A 2 48.65 -34.67 -23.51
N ASP A 3 48.57 -33.73 -24.32
CA ASP A 3 48.16 -33.48 -25.68
C ASP A 3 46.93 -34.28 -26.16
N ARG A 4 45.89 -33.55 -26.50
CA ARG A 4 44.87 -33.76 -27.56
C ARG A 4 43.66 -32.87 -27.32
N SER A 5 43.47 -31.86 -28.06
CA SER A 5 43.07 -31.70 -29.48
C SER A 5 41.56 -31.61 -29.67
N TRP A 6 41.13 -30.42 -30.13
CA TRP A 6 40.23 -30.14 -31.25
C TRP A 6 38.82 -30.71 -31.31
N GLY A 7 37.84 -29.81 -31.32
CA GLY A 7 36.50 -30.02 -31.79
C GLY A 7 35.92 -28.75 -32.40
N ARG A 8 36.15 -28.57 -33.69
CA ARG A 8 35.58 -27.55 -34.60
C ARG A 8 34.12 -27.90 -34.91
N GLY A 9 33.34 -26.84 -35.16
CA GLY A 9 32.23 -26.90 -36.13
C GLY A 9 30.87 -26.74 -35.49
N SER A 10 30.12 -25.65 -35.73
CA SER A 10 29.38 -25.46 -36.95
C SER A 10 28.78 -24.09 -36.98
N SER A 11 29.12 -23.31 -37.97
CA SER A 11 28.33 -22.19 -38.47
C SER A 11 26.95 -22.67 -38.92
N TRP A 12 25.91 -22.06 -38.40
CA TRP A 12 24.63 -22.05 -39.04
C TRP A 12 24.26 -20.60 -39.34
N LEU A 13 24.67 -20.22 -40.57
CA LEU A 13 24.03 -19.15 -41.35
C LEU A 13 22.70 -19.71 -41.83
N LEU A 14 21.62 -19.05 -41.60
CA LEU A 14 20.47 -19.02 -42.50
C LEU A 14 19.42 -17.98 -42.05
N ALA A 15 19.40 -16.98 -42.86
CA ALA A 15 18.23 -16.48 -43.59
C ALA A 15 17.28 -15.57 -42.85
N CYS A 16 17.50 -14.29 -43.08
CA CYS A 16 16.54 -13.21 -43.05
C CYS A 16 15.31 -13.53 -43.88
N VAL A 17 14.14 -13.54 -43.28
CA VAL A 17 12.88 -13.27 -43.99
C VAL A 17 12.27 -12.04 -43.34
N ALA A 18 12.45 -10.91 -43.99
CA ALA A 18 11.74 -9.68 -43.69
C ALA A 18 10.31 -9.80 -44.21
N LEU A 19 9.36 -9.99 -43.31
CA LEU A 19 7.94 -9.82 -43.60
C LEU A 19 7.53 -8.42 -43.16
N ILE A 20 7.47 -7.51 -44.12
CA ILE A 20 6.94 -6.16 -43.92
C ILE A 20 5.40 -6.30 -43.97
N LEU A 21 4.76 -6.33 -42.81
CA LEU A 21 3.33 -6.14 -42.68
C LEU A 21 3.05 -4.65 -42.48
N SER A 22 2.56 -4.03 -43.54
CA SER A 22 2.01 -2.68 -43.55
C SER A 22 0.74 -2.67 -42.71
N VAL A 23 0.80 -2.16 -41.48
CA VAL A 23 -0.40 -1.86 -40.71
C VAL A 23 -0.85 -0.46 -41.10
N ALA A 24 -2.01 -0.39 -41.75
CA ALA A 24 -2.71 0.83 -42.09
C ALA A 24 -3.14 1.52 -40.78
N CYS A 25 -2.62 2.73 -40.52
CA CYS A 25 -3.15 3.62 -39.51
C CYS A 25 -4.57 4.04 -39.90
N SER A 26 -5.56 3.50 -39.23
CA SER A 26 -6.89 4.12 -39.16
C SER A 26 -6.81 5.22 -38.13
N ALA A 27 -6.86 6.47 -38.56
CA ALA A 27 -7.02 7.62 -37.71
C ALA A 27 -8.46 7.59 -37.14
N GLU A 28 -8.58 7.23 -35.85
CA GLU A 28 -9.80 7.46 -35.09
C GLU A 28 -9.93 8.94 -34.79
N ALA A 29 -11.09 9.49 -35.14
CA ALA A 29 -11.45 10.88 -34.91
C ALA A 29 -11.47 11.18 -33.39
N PRO A 30 -11.11 12.39 -32.96
CA PRO A 30 -11.17 12.78 -31.55
C PRO A 30 -12.62 12.73 -31.06
N TYR A 31 -12.83 11.96 -29.99
CA TYR A 31 -14.08 11.93 -29.23
C TYR A 31 -14.26 13.27 -28.52
N GLU A 32 -15.25 14.04 -28.98
CA GLU A 32 -15.69 15.26 -28.34
C GLU A 32 -16.67 14.88 -27.23
N PRO A 33 -16.36 15.13 -25.92
CA PRO A 33 -17.28 14.81 -24.85
C PRO A 33 -18.48 15.75 -24.89
N GLU A 34 -19.68 15.16 -25.03
CA GLU A 34 -20.95 15.87 -24.86
C GLU A 34 -21.01 16.51 -23.43
N PRO A 35 -21.45 17.77 -23.30
CA PRO A 35 -21.58 18.39 -22.00
C PRO A 35 -22.68 17.71 -21.21
N ALA A 36 -22.31 17.15 -20.06
CA ALA A 36 -23.22 16.56 -19.09
C ALA A 36 -24.28 17.59 -18.67
N ALA A 37 -25.54 17.26 -18.85
CA ALA A 37 -26.67 18.05 -18.38
C ALA A 37 -26.60 18.21 -16.87
N VAL A 38 -26.47 19.46 -16.43
CA VAL A 38 -26.53 19.86 -15.02
C VAL A 38 -27.95 19.58 -14.53
N GLY A 39 -28.14 18.47 -13.84
CA GLY A 39 -29.36 18.15 -13.13
C GLY A 39 -29.54 19.12 -11.95
N SER A 40 -30.67 19.82 -11.96
CA SER A 40 -31.10 20.71 -10.88
C SER A 40 -31.19 19.95 -9.55
N PRO A 41 -30.73 20.54 -8.43
CA PRO A 41 -30.90 19.90 -7.12
C PRO A 41 -32.41 19.83 -6.72
N PRO A 42 -32.81 18.75 -6.02
CA PRO A 42 -34.17 18.65 -5.50
C PRO A 42 -34.45 19.72 -4.42
N PRO A 43 -35.72 20.18 -4.28
CA PRO A 43 -36.09 21.18 -3.31
C PRO A 43 -35.90 20.65 -1.89
N ALA A 44 -35.35 21.48 -1.01
CA ALA A 44 -35.22 21.23 0.42
C ALA A 44 -36.58 21.07 1.07
N GLU A 45 -36.88 19.89 1.60
CA GLU A 45 -38.01 19.66 2.48
C GLU A 45 -37.74 20.31 3.84
N THR A 46 -38.52 21.31 4.14
CA THR A 46 -38.65 21.97 5.45
C THR A 46 -39.28 20.99 6.42
N LEU A 47 -38.53 20.37 7.31
CA LEU A 47 -39.06 19.68 8.47
C LEU A 47 -39.34 20.69 9.57
N ALA A 48 -40.61 20.78 9.88
CA ALA A 48 -41.19 21.62 10.93
C ALA A 48 -40.70 21.22 12.33
N ASP A 49 -40.38 22.25 13.06
CA ASP A 49 -40.29 22.41 14.49
C ASP A 49 -41.42 21.66 15.22
N ASP A 50 -41.06 20.75 16.12
CA ASP A 50 -41.81 20.48 17.34
C ASP A 50 -40.96 19.55 18.26
N ALA A 51 -40.24 20.14 19.19
CA ALA A 51 -39.69 19.41 20.32
C ALA A 51 -39.93 20.18 21.61
N PRO A 52 -40.61 19.56 22.60
CA PRO A 52 -40.91 20.22 23.89
C PRO A 52 -39.62 20.31 24.74
N SER A 53 -39.39 21.50 25.25
CA SER A 53 -38.37 21.89 26.21
C SER A 53 -38.50 21.08 27.52
N PRO A 54 -37.41 20.43 28.00
CA PRO A 54 -37.40 19.90 29.35
C PRO A 54 -37.02 20.99 30.36
N ALA A 55 -37.76 20.94 31.47
CA ALA A 55 -37.74 21.84 32.59
C ALA A 55 -36.33 22.00 33.22
N ARG A 56 -36.07 23.24 33.57
CA ARG A 56 -34.91 23.72 34.33
C ARG A 56 -35.01 23.22 35.77
N THR A 57 -34.17 22.27 36.17
CA THR A 57 -33.98 21.92 37.59
C THR A 57 -32.81 22.72 38.14
N THR A 58 -33.11 23.51 39.13
CA THR A 58 -32.26 24.40 39.93
C THR A 58 -31.20 23.63 40.69
N MET A 59 -29.95 24.12 40.64
CA MET A 59 -28.76 23.69 41.39
C MET A 59 -28.86 24.01 42.89
N PRO A 60 -28.03 23.37 43.71
CA PRO A 60 -27.31 24.12 44.72
C PRO A 60 -25.80 24.16 44.39
N GLN A 61 -25.27 25.36 44.50
CA GLN A 61 -23.82 25.64 44.47
C GLN A 61 -23.16 25.05 45.69
N ALA A 62 -22.00 24.42 45.50
CA ALA A 62 -20.96 24.35 46.51
C ALA A 62 -19.63 24.61 45.81
N VAL A 63 -19.00 25.64 46.26
CA VAL A 63 -17.71 26.21 45.87
C VAL A 63 -16.60 25.30 46.39
N GLU A 64 -15.66 24.94 45.52
CA GLU A 64 -14.25 24.77 45.94
C GLU A 64 -13.38 25.07 44.72
N GLU A 65 -12.71 26.20 44.83
CA GLU A 65 -11.64 26.62 43.93
C GLU A 65 -10.44 25.67 44.14
N ALA A 66 -10.12 24.89 43.13
CA ALA A 66 -8.79 24.29 43.02
C ALA A 66 -8.22 24.81 41.70
N ASP A 67 -7.30 25.76 41.82
CA ASP A 67 -6.36 26.14 40.79
C ASP A 67 -5.65 24.89 40.29
N HIS A 68 -6.07 24.38 39.14
CA HIS A 68 -5.30 23.49 38.29
C HIS A 68 -4.90 24.28 37.07
N ASP A 69 -3.74 24.90 37.15
CA ASP A 69 -2.93 25.25 35.97
C ASP A 69 -2.56 23.93 35.29
N GLU A 70 -3.49 23.36 34.53
CA GLU A 70 -3.17 22.36 33.51
C GLU A 70 -2.64 23.13 32.33
N ASP A 71 -1.30 23.24 32.26
CA ASP A 71 -0.59 23.46 31.02
C ASP A 71 -1.06 22.38 30.02
N HIS A 72 -2.13 22.68 29.29
CA HIS A 72 -2.45 21.98 28.06
C HIS A 72 -1.35 22.32 27.05
N GLU A 73 -0.21 21.67 27.17
CA GLU A 73 0.65 21.47 26.03
C GLU A 73 -0.25 20.79 24.97
N GLU A 74 -0.69 21.57 24.01
CA GLU A 74 -1.23 21.07 22.77
C GLU A 74 -0.16 20.14 22.19
N HIS A 75 -0.23 18.86 22.54
CA HIS A 75 0.40 17.81 21.76
C HIS A 75 -0.23 17.87 20.38
N ILE A 76 0.38 18.68 19.49
CA ILE A 76 0.21 18.56 18.05
C ILE A 76 0.71 17.15 17.76
N GLY A 77 -0.25 16.20 17.73
CA GLY A 77 0.01 14.79 17.61
C GLY A 77 0.73 14.48 16.31
N GLY A 78 2.02 14.28 16.42
CA GLY A 78 2.67 13.31 15.57
C GLY A 78 2.13 11.95 16.05
N GLU A 79 1.49 11.19 15.18
CA GLU A 79 1.09 9.83 15.50
C GLU A 79 2.30 9.11 16.10
N ALA A 80 2.16 8.70 17.36
CA ALA A 80 3.21 7.96 18.03
C ALA A 80 3.29 6.60 17.35
N HIS A 81 4.31 6.41 16.51
CA HIS A 81 4.56 5.12 15.90
C HIS A 81 4.84 4.10 17.00
N VAL A 82 3.99 3.09 17.08
CA VAL A 82 4.18 1.96 17.98
C VAL A 82 5.26 1.08 17.37
N HIS A 83 6.38 0.92 18.08
CA HIS A 83 7.44 0.00 17.65
C HIS A 83 6.84 -1.41 17.56
N GLY A 84 7.19 -2.15 16.53
CA GLY A 84 6.64 -3.47 16.25
C GLY A 84 5.39 -3.48 15.38
N ALA A 85 4.59 -2.39 15.38
CA ALA A 85 3.42 -2.27 14.54
C ALA A 85 3.76 -1.72 13.14
N ALA A 86 2.95 -2.09 12.14
CA ALA A 86 3.05 -1.58 10.79
C ALA A 86 1.68 -1.58 10.09
N GLU A 87 1.56 -0.80 9.03
CA GLU A 87 0.40 -0.80 8.14
C GLU A 87 0.79 -1.40 6.79
N LEU A 88 -0.09 -2.23 6.23
CA LEU A 88 0.06 -2.83 4.91
C LEU A 88 -1.19 -2.61 4.09
N ALA A 89 -1.05 -2.00 2.92
CA ALA A 89 -2.11 -1.86 1.95
C ALA A 89 -1.78 -2.61 0.67
N VAL A 90 -2.74 -3.35 0.14
CA VAL A 90 -2.65 -4.02 -1.16
C VAL A 90 -3.78 -3.51 -2.04
N THR A 91 -3.45 -3.03 -3.23
CA THR A 91 -4.44 -2.65 -4.23
C THR A 91 -4.25 -3.44 -5.50
N LEU A 92 -5.35 -3.89 -6.10
CA LEU A 92 -5.38 -4.50 -7.42
C LEU A 92 -6.10 -3.55 -8.37
N ASP A 93 -5.38 -3.09 -9.40
CA ASP A 93 -5.92 -2.29 -10.50
C ASP A 93 -5.58 -2.98 -11.82
N THR A 94 -6.60 -3.53 -12.47
CA THR A 94 -6.49 -4.31 -13.72
C THR A 94 -5.57 -5.52 -13.53
N ASN A 95 -4.31 -5.41 -13.88
CA ASN A 95 -3.29 -6.45 -13.72
C ASN A 95 -2.15 -6.05 -12.76
N PHE A 96 -2.19 -4.82 -12.25
CA PHE A 96 -1.17 -4.34 -11.34
C PHE A 96 -1.57 -4.53 -9.90
N VAL A 97 -0.70 -5.20 -9.14
CA VAL A 97 -0.80 -5.30 -7.69
C VAL A 97 0.23 -4.34 -7.09
N THR A 98 -0.26 -3.36 -6.34
CA THR A 98 0.60 -2.46 -5.57
C THR A 98 0.50 -2.83 -4.10
N ILE A 99 1.65 -3.09 -3.49
CA ILE A 99 1.77 -3.38 -2.06
C ILE A 99 2.53 -2.22 -1.42
N THR A 100 1.94 -1.60 -0.40
CA THR A 100 2.57 -0.53 0.37
C THR A 100 2.70 -0.99 1.81
N VAL A 101 3.89 -0.88 2.38
CA VAL A 101 4.16 -1.15 3.80
C VAL A 101 4.72 0.11 4.44
N ASP A 102 4.06 0.60 5.47
CA ASP A 102 4.49 1.74 6.29
C ASP A 102 4.84 1.27 7.69
N ALA A 103 6.07 1.51 8.12
CA ALA A 103 6.53 1.06 9.42
C ALA A 103 7.66 1.95 9.97
N PRO A 104 7.80 2.05 11.30
CA PRO A 104 8.95 2.66 11.94
C PRO A 104 10.27 2.07 11.44
N LEU A 105 11.31 2.90 11.33
CA LEU A 105 12.66 2.43 10.98
C LEU A 105 13.16 1.32 11.90
N ALA A 106 12.77 1.37 13.17
CA ALA A 106 13.14 0.36 14.16
C ALA A 106 12.70 -1.05 13.77
N ASN A 107 11.56 -1.20 13.09
CA ASN A 107 11.07 -2.51 12.62
C ASN A 107 12.02 -3.16 11.63
N TYR A 108 12.73 -2.36 10.84
CA TYR A 108 13.77 -2.81 9.91
C TYR A 108 15.17 -2.91 10.54
N GLY A 109 15.29 -2.71 11.86
CA GLY A 109 16.58 -2.66 12.56
C GLY A 109 17.43 -1.43 12.21
N LEU A 110 16.79 -0.35 11.74
CA LEU A 110 17.45 0.89 11.37
C LEU A 110 17.34 1.94 12.48
N PRO A 111 18.42 2.71 12.74
CA PRO A 111 18.35 3.84 13.67
C PRO A 111 17.43 4.96 13.13
N GLU A 112 16.70 5.65 14.01
CA GLU A 112 15.84 6.79 13.69
C GLU A 112 16.57 7.91 12.93
N LYS A 113 17.87 8.08 13.17
CA LYS A 113 18.72 9.09 12.50
C LYS A 113 19.36 8.60 11.20
N THR A 114 18.88 7.48 10.63
CA THR A 114 19.34 6.96 9.36
C THR A 114 19.29 8.02 8.25
N LYS A 115 20.40 8.19 7.50
CA LYS A 115 20.55 9.16 6.40
C LYS A 115 20.69 8.49 5.04
N LYS A 116 20.25 7.24 4.90
CA LYS A 116 20.28 6.52 3.65
C LYS A 116 19.37 7.19 2.61
N LYS A 117 19.76 7.11 1.34
CA LYS A 117 18.92 7.54 0.22
C LYS A 117 17.80 6.52 -0.03
N SER A 118 16.71 6.96 -0.66
CA SER A 118 15.58 6.09 -1.03
C SER A 118 16.06 4.84 -1.78
N THR A 119 16.94 4.98 -2.76
CA THR A 119 17.50 3.85 -3.53
C THR A 119 18.29 2.83 -2.71
N GLU A 120 18.85 3.25 -1.57
CA GLU A 120 19.52 2.33 -0.63
C GLU A 120 18.53 1.66 0.31
N LEU A 121 17.32 2.24 0.44
CA LEU A 121 16.26 1.73 1.29
C LEU A 121 15.33 0.75 0.55
N GLU A 122 15.25 0.80 -0.77
CA GLU A 122 14.46 -0.13 -1.60
C GLU A 122 14.79 -1.62 -1.34
N GLN A 123 16.04 -1.93 -0.95
CA GLN A 123 16.45 -3.29 -0.60
C GLN A 123 15.65 -3.89 0.56
N TYR A 124 15.05 -3.06 1.43
CA TYR A 124 14.24 -3.54 2.56
C TYR A 124 12.89 -4.09 2.11
N ALA A 125 12.44 -3.74 0.89
CA ALA A 125 11.24 -4.32 0.27
C ALA A 125 11.47 -5.73 -0.28
N GLU A 126 12.73 -6.14 -0.51
CA GLU A 126 13.04 -7.45 -1.06
C GLU A 126 12.66 -8.56 -0.07
N GLY A 127 11.82 -9.51 -0.50
CA GLY A 127 11.36 -10.62 0.35
C GLY A 127 10.61 -10.17 1.61
N LEU A 128 9.92 -9.01 1.56
CA LEU A 128 9.05 -8.54 2.64
C LEU A 128 7.66 -9.15 2.54
N THR A 129 7.23 -9.44 1.32
CA THR A 129 5.92 -10.00 1.01
C THR A 129 6.02 -11.02 -0.12
N GLU A 130 5.07 -11.98 -0.15
CA GLU A 130 4.91 -12.96 -1.21
C GLU A 130 3.44 -13.01 -1.66
N LEU A 131 3.20 -12.86 -2.97
CA LEU A 131 1.86 -13.03 -3.55
C LEU A 131 1.55 -14.52 -3.68
N MET A 132 0.41 -14.94 -3.13
CA MET A 132 -0.04 -16.32 -3.13
C MET A 132 -1.03 -16.57 -4.27
N GLY A 133 -1.02 -17.80 -4.82
CA GLY A 133 -1.87 -18.19 -5.94
C GLY A 133 -1.11 -18.43 -7.24
N ASN A 134 -1.83 -18.56 -8.35
CA ASN A 134 -1.26 -18.88 -9.67
C ASN A 134 -1.36 -17.69 -10.66
N ALA A 135 -1.21 -16.47 -10.16
CA ALA A 135 -1.42 -15.24 -10.92
C ALA A 135 -0.33 -14.93 -11.95
N ARG A 136 0.87 -15.50 -11.81
CA ARG A 136 2.05 -15.29 -12.68
C ARG A 136 2.42 -13.81 -12.73
N CYS A 137 2.86 -13.28 -11.60
CA CYS A 137 3.25 -11.90 -11.45
C CYS A 137 4.75 -11.72 -11.69
N ASP A 138 5.08 -10.68 -12.44
CA ASP A 138 6.46 -10.21 -12.65
C ASP A 138 6.64 -8.90 -11.87
N LEU A 139 7.76 -8.77 -11.14
CA LEU A 139 8.07 -7.53 -10.42
C LEU A 139 8.35 -6.40 -11.41
N VAL A 140 7.67 -5.27 -11.23
CA VAL A 140 7.82 -4.06 -12.06
C VAL A 140 8.74 -3.05 -11.37
N GLU A 141 8.46 -2.75 -10.11
CA GLU A 141 9.12 -1.65 -9.40
C GLU A 141 9.17 -1.91 -7.90
N ARG A 142 10.20 -1.36 -7.27
CA ARG A 142 10.28 -1.14 -5.82
C ARG A 142 10.66 0.31 -5.58
N SER A 143 10.06 0.92 -4.60
CA SER A 143 10.42 2.26 -4.16
C SER A 143 10.39 2.38 -2.66
N ALA A 144 11.07 3.37 -2.13
CA ALA A 144 11.17 3.65 -0.71
C ALA A 144 11.06 5.15 -0.44
N ASP A 145 10.26 5.52 0.53
CA ASP A 145 10.16 6.89 1.02
C ASP A 145 10.40 6.94 2.53
N LEU A 146 11.32 7.83 2.94
CA LEU A 146 11.71 8.02 4.33
C LEU A 146 11.05 9.28 4.87
N ARG A 147 10.05 9.12 5.72
CA ARG A 147 9.33 10.19 6.38
C ARG A 147 9.89 10.44 7.78
N ARG A 148 9.91 11.71 8.22
CA ARG A 148 10.39 12.11 9.54
C ARG A 148 9.38 12.99 10.22
N SER A 149 9.15 12.72 11.49
CA SER A 149 8.31 13.53 12.36
C SER A 149 9.00 13.66 13.72
N GLY A 150 9.54 14.84 14.01
CA GLY A 150 10.33 15.06 15.23
C GLY A 150 11.55 14.13 15.31
N ASP A 151 11.64 13.36 16.38
CA ASP A 151 12.72 12.37 16.61
C ASP A 151 12.43 10.99 16.02
N HIS A 152 11.26 10.80 15.41
CA HIS A 152 10.81 9.54 14.81
C HIS A 152 10.97 9.53 13.31
N ALA A 153 11.20 8.36 12.75
CA ALA A 153 11.24 8.16 11.31
C ALA A 153 10.51 6.87 10.91
N ALA A 154 9.73 6.96 9.85
CA ALA A 154 9.02 5.84 9.24
C ALA A 154 9.50 5.63 7.81
N LEU A 155 9.48 4.38 7.37
CA LEU A 155 9.81 3.96 6.02
C LEU A 155 8.56 3.41 5.35
N THR A 156 8.16 4.08 4.27
CA THR A 156 7.13 3.58 3.38
C THR A 156 7.82 2.85 2.23
N LEU A 157 7.54 1.57 2.07
CA LEU A 157 8.00 0.74 0.95
C LEU A 157 6.84 0.48 0.02
N SER A 158 7.05 0.64 -1.29
CA SER A 158 6.07 0.29 -2.31
C SER A 158 6.66 -0.74 -3.26
N ILE A 159 5.87 -1.77 -3.59
CA ILE A 159 6.23 -2.88 -4.49
C ILE A 159 5.11 -3.03 -5.50
N VAL A 160 5.45 -2.97 -6.79
CA VAL A 160 4.48 -3.09 -7.88
C VAL A 160 4.76 -4.36 -8.68
N TRP A 161 3.71 -5.16 -8.87
CA TRP A 161 3.73 -6.37 -9.65
C TRP A 161 2.78 -6.27 -10.84
N ASP A 162 3.16 -6.80 -12.00
CA ASP A 162 2.30 -7.03 -13.17
C ASP A 162 1.91 -8.51 -13.21
N CYS A 163 0.61 -8.81 -13.01
CA CYS A 163 0.08 -10.15 -12.90
C CYS A 163 -0.73 -10.53 -14.14
N ARG A 164 -0.30 -11.56 -14.87
CA ARG A 164 -0.98 -12.02 -16.11
C ARG A 164 -2.34 -12.65 -15.83
N ARG A 165 -2.62 -13.07 -14.61
CA ARG A 165 -3.87 -13.71 -14.18
C ARG A 165 -4.28 -13.21 -12.80
N PRO A 166 -4.65 -11.94 -12.67
CA PRO A 166 -4.95 -11.35 -11.35
C PRO A 166 -6.09 -12.10 -10.61
N SER A 167 -7.05 -12.67 -11.34
CA SER A 167 -8.13 -13.49 -10.76
C SER A 167 -7.67 -14.82 -10.13
N GLN A 168 -6.40 -15.15 -10.22
CA GLN A 168 -5.78 -16.32 -9.60
C GLN A 168 -4.93 -15.97 -8.38
N LEU A 169 -5.07 -14.74 -7.88
CA LEU A 169 -4.48 -14.33 -6.61
C LEU A 169 -5.35 -14.84 -5.47
N ASP A 170 -4.75 -15.57 -4.55
CA ASP A 170 -5.42 -16.09 -3.36
C ASP A 170 -5.23 -15.15 -2.16
N GLY A 171 -4.12 -14.41 -2.12
CA GLY A 171 -3.79 -13.54 -1.02
C GLY A 171 -2.32 -13.10 -1.01
N LEU A 172 -1.90 -12.60 0.14
CA LEU A 172 -0.53 -12.15 0.41
C LEU A 172 -0.02 -12.78 1.71
N MET A 173 1.20 -13.29 1.67
CA MET A 173 1.97 -13.69 2.84
C MET A 173 2.93 -12.57 3.23
N PHE A 174 2.88 -12.08 4.47
CA PHE A 174 3.86 -11.15 4.99
C PHE A 174 5.05 -11.91 5.57
N THR A 175 6.14 -11.97 4.82
CA THR A 175 7.38 -12.67 5.18
C THR A 175 8.34 -11.80 5.99
N GLY A 176 7.94 -10.54 6.22
CA GLY A 176 8.71 -9.56 7.00
C GLY A 176 8.97 -9.98 8.44
N PHE A 177 8.10 -10.76 9.07
CA PHE A 177 8.29 -11.27 10.44
C PHE A 177 9.53 -12.15 10.57
N GLU A 178 9.81 -12.98 9.57
CA GLU A 178 11.01 -13.84 9.56
C GLU A 178 12.28 -13.02 9.28
N LYS A 179 12.17 -12.06 8.37
CA LYS A 179 13.31 -11.27 7.90
C LYS A 179 13.70 -10.17 8.90
N TYR A 180 12.73 -9.58 9.54
CA TYR A 180 12.87 -8.46 10.48
C TYR A 180 12.11 -8.77 11.78
N PRO A 181 12.75 -9.41 12.75
CA PRO A 181 12.08 -9.89 13.98
C PRO A 181 11.50 -8.78 14.87
N ALA A 182 11.74 -7.51 14.54
CA ALA A 182 11.15 -6.39 15.25
C ALA A 182 9.73 -6.03 14.75
N PHE A 183 9.22 -6.66 13.69
CA PHE A 183 7.79 -6.63 13.39
C PHE A 183 7.06 -7.59 14.33
N GLU A 184 6.02 -7.11 14.98
CA GLU A 184 5.18 -7.87 15.91
C GLU A 184 3.76 -8.02 15.36
N GLU A 185 3.25 -6.94 14.74
CA GLU A 185 1.89 -6.86 14.23
C GLU A 185 1.85 -6.01 12.95
N VAL A 186 1.00 -6.39 11.98
CA VAL A 186 0.79 -5.64 10.75
C VAL A 186 -0.71 -5.56 10.47
N ASP A 187 -1.26 -4.35 10.52
CA ASP A 187 -2.63 -4.11 10.10
C ASP A 187 -2.68 -4.05 8.57
N ALA A 188 -3.34 -5.03 7.97
CA ALA A 188 -3.35 -5.25 6.55
C ALA A 188 -4.74 -5.04 5.94
N ILE A 189 -4.79 -4.36 4.79
CA ILE A 189 -6.00 -4.17 4.01
C ILE A 189 -5.74 -4.51 2.54
N TYR A 190 -6.72 -5.15 1.90
CA TYR A 190 -6.78 -5.38 0.46
C TYR A 190 -7.97 -4.65 -0.15
N LEU A 191 -7.74 -4.05 -1.32
CA LEU A 191 -8.73 -3.39 -2.16
C LEU A 191 -8.63 -3.96 -3.58
N GLY A 192 -9.65 -4.70 -3.99
CA GLY A 192 -9.77 -5.28 -5.33
C GLY A 192 -10.37 -4.30 -6.34
N GLU A 193 -10.21 -4.60 -7.63
CA GLU A 193 -10.66 -3.76 -8.75
C GLU A 193 -12.19 -3.56 -8.76
N ALA A 194 -12.97 -4.58 -8.45
CA ALA A 194 -14.44 -4.50 -8.43
C ALA A 194 -15.00 -4.02 -7.06
N GLY A 195 -14.12 -3.56 -6.16
CA GLY A 195 -14.49 -3.08 -4.83
C GLY A 195 -14.48 -4.16 -3.76
N GLU A 196 -13.90 -5.32 -4.03
CA GLU A 196 -13.65 -6.34 -3.01
C GLU A 196 -12.70 -5.79 -1.95
N THR A 197 -12.99 -6.09 -0.69
CA THR A 197 -12.14 -5.69 0.42
C THR A 197 -11.89 -6.85 1.36
N ALA A 198 -10.69 -6.93 1.89
CA ALA A 198 -10.35 -7.79 3.00
C ALA A 198 -9.45 -7.03 3.98
N SER A 199 -9.50 -7.37 5.25
CA SER A 199 -8.60 -6.83 6.26
C SER A 199 -8.28 -7.89 7.29
N ALA A 200 -7.06 -7.83 7.82
CA ALA A 200 -6.60 -8.70 8.89
C ALA A 200 -5.47 -8.02 9.66
N THR A 201 -5.38 -8.29 10.95
CA THR A 201 -4.18 -8.04 11.72
C THR A 201 -3.28 -9.26 11.61
N LEU A 202 -2.15 -9.10 10.92
CA LEU A 202 -1.17 -10.16 10.70
C LEU A 202 -0.21 -10.23 11.88
N THR A 203 0.19 -11.44 12.21
CA THR A 203 1.17 -11.74 13.28
C THR A 203 2.13 -12.83 12.81
N PRO A 204 3.26 -13.07 13.49
CA PRO A 204 4.14 -14.19 13.15
C PRO A 204 3.45 -15.54 13.06
N ASP A 205 2.41 -15.77 13.87
CA ASP A 205 1.62 -17.01 13.88
C ASP A 205 0.54 -17.06 12.78
N ASN A 206 0.12 -15.88 12.27
CA ASN A 206 -0.89 -15.74 11.22
C ASN A 206 -0.48 -14.63 10.21
N PRO A 207 0.51 -14.88 9.35
CA PRO A 207 1.06 -13.87 8.45
C PRO A 207 0.32 -13.73 7.12
N PHE A 208 -0.85 -14.33 6.94
CA PHE A 208 -1.57 -14.40 5.66
C PHE A 208 -2.78 -13.47 5.59
N LEU A 209 -2.84 -12.63 4.55
CA LEU A 209 -4.00 -11.81 4.17
C LEU A 209 -4.69 -12.45 2.96
N PRO A 210 -5.91 -13.02 3.08
CA PRO A 210 -6.68 -13.51 1.94
C PRO A 210 -7.24 -12.34 1.11
N PHE A 211 -7.34 -12.49 -0.22
CA PHE A 211 -7.90 -11.48 -1.14
C PHE A 211 -9.38 -11.71 -1.48
N GLY A 212 -10.15 -12.12 -0.52
CA GLY A 212 -11.57 -12.37 -0.68
C GLY A 212 -11.86 -13.86 -0.88
N SER A 213 -13.10 -14.23 -0.67
CA SER A 213 -13.69 -15.55 -0.91
C SER A 213 -15.00 -15.39 -1.66
#